data_936b4c3d069f9a03c936e8df9b50bf58
#
_entry.id   936b4c3d069f9a03c936e8df9b50bf58
#
_cell.length_a   1.000
_cell.length_b   1.000
_cell.length_c   1.000
_cell.angle_alpha   90.00
_cell.angle_beta   90.00
_cell.angle_gamma   90.00
#
_symmetry.space_group_name_H-M   'P 1'
#
loop_
_entity.id
_entity.type
_entity.pdbx_description
1 polymer ?
#
loop_
_entity_poly.entity_id
_entity_poly.type
_entity_poly.pdbx_seq_one_letter_code
_entity_poly.pdbx_strand_id
1 'polypeptide(L)'
;MVDASVAKRLVEAIIANLPAPVPGERPVHTIGVGVKGRFVASDVARTYCIAEHFKGEPIPVSVRFSNGLGGLEQHDGWSDVRGMATRFHLPDGTATDLIATTLGEFFVRNVEDFFEFARVAKLEPYRRQSPWRKIWDILQLKVPARNPYPKETENVNAGALRYANRHRFAQLGVFQAAVIGAPVSYVRASYHAVHTFVVTGPDGTRRPVRFSWQPVAGVRNIAPTAVSHDKYLREELENRLRRRRPARFMLMMTIGEADDALEDPTKPWPATRVRIVMGTLTLTEVPKDQEAAGRRISFNPWRLAPGIEASGDPILEARLGAYEVSREMRGGCPFRWS
;
A
#
# COMPACT_ATOMS: atom_id res chain seq x y z
N MET A 1 19.92 -6.53 9.31
CA MET A 1 18.68 -7.35 9.20
C MET A 1 17.96 -7.33 10.52
N VAL A 2 16.68 -6.95 10.51
CA VAL A 2 15.84 -6.97 11.72
C VAL A 2 15.70 -8.43 12.18
N ASP A 3 15.94 -8.67 13.47
CA ASP A 3 15.84 -10.01 14.07
C ASP A 3 14.43 -10.60 13.87
N ALA A 4 14.35 -11.88 13.56
CA ALA A 4 13.07 -12.59 13.37
C ALA A 4 12.15 -12.47 14.61
N SER A 5 12.71 -12.38 15.81
CA SER A 5 11.97 -12.16 17.06
C SER A 5 11.29 -10.77 17.09
N VAL A 6 11.95 -9.74 16.57
CA VAL A 6 11.43 -8.38 16.46
C VAL A 6 10.29 -8.33 15.45
N ALA A 7 10.46 -8.97 14.29
CA ALA A 7 9.43 -9.05 13.27
C ALA A 7 8.17 -9.77 13.79
N LYS A 8 8.34 -10.88 14.50
CA LYS A 8 7.24 -11.63 15.13
C LYS A 8 6.50 -10.77 16.17
N ARG A 9 7.22 -10.13 17.08
CA ARG A 9 6.64 -9.21 18.08
C ARG A 9 5.88 -8.05 17.43
N LEU A 10 6.37 -7.51 16.32
CA LEU A 10 5.69 -6.44 15.59
C LEU A 10 4.35 -6.92 15.03
N VAL A 11 4.33 -8.09 14.38
CA VAL A 11 3.09 -8.68 13.84
C VAL A 11 2.11 -9.01 14.97
N GLU A 12 2.58 -9.56 16.08
CA GLU A 12 1.77 -9.84 17.27
C GLU A 12 1.17 -8.55 17.87
N ALA A 13 1.95 -7.45 17.93
CA ALA A 13 1.47 -6.16 18.41
C ALA A 13 0.37 -5.57 17.49
N ILE A 14 0.49 -5.75 16.18
CA ILE A 14 -0.55 -5.36 15.22
C ILE A 14 -1.82 -6.18 15.46
N ILE A 15 -1.70 -7.51 15.56
CA ILE A 15 -2.83 -8.42 15.76
C ILE A 15 -3.56 -8.12 17.08
N ALA A 16 -2.83 -7.84 18.15
CA ALA A 16 -3.40 -7.54 19.47
C ALA A 16 -4.31 -6.29 19.46
N ASN A 17 -4.15 -5.41 18.48
CA ASN A 17 -4.96 -4.20 18.35
C ASN A 17 -6.10 -4.33 17.34
N LEU A 18 -6.20 -5.43 16.62
CA LEU A 18 -7.33 -5.67 15.72
C LEU A 18 -8.60 -5.98 16.51
N PRO A 19 -9.75 -5.44 16.12
CA PRO A 19 -11.01 -5.69 16.82
C PRO A 19 -11.45 -7.15 16.75
N ALA A 20 -11.11 -7.84 15.67
CA ALA A 20 -11.44 -9.25 15.45
C ALA A 20 -10.36 -9.91 14.57
N PRO A 21 -9.21 -10.30 15.13
CA PRO A 21 -8.20 -11.01 14.37
C PRO A 21 -8.75 -12.37 13.91
N VAL A 22 -8.55 -12.68 12.63
CA VAL A 22 -9.02 -13.93 12.05
C VAL A 22 -7.82 -14.87 11.88
N PRO A 23 -7.79 -16.02 12.56
CA PRO A 23 -6.72 -17.00 12.40
C PRO A 23 -6.58 -17.45 10.94
N GLY A 24 -5.35 -17.56 10.46
CA GLY A 24 -5.06 -17.94 9.09
C GLY A 24 -5.26 -16.86 8.04
N GLU A 25 -5.68 -15.65 8.44
CA GLU A 25 -5.77 -14.49 7.56
C GLU A 25 -4.58 -13.53 7.72
N ARG A 26 -4.48 -12.54 6.80
CA ARG A 26 -3.51 -11.46 6.96
C ARG A 26 -3.89 -10.58 8.16
N PRO A 27 -2.91 -10.18 8.99
CA PRO A 27 -3.17 -9.26 10.09
C PRO A 27 -3.75 -7.92 9.64
N VAL A 28 -3.24 -7.39 8.53
CA VAL A 28 -3.73 -6.18 7.85
C VAL A 28 -3.92 -6.47 6.37
N HIS A 29 -4.65 -5.62 5.67
CA HIS A 29 -5.01 -5.87 4.28
C HIS A 29 -5.77 -7.20 4.08
N THR A 30 -6.61 -7.56 5.04
CA THR A 30 -7.30 -8.87 5.08
C THR A 30 -8.25 -9.01 3.89
N ILE A 31 -9.13 -8.03 3.67
CA ILE A 31 -10.05 -8.01 2.53
C ILE A 31 -9.29 -7.61 1.27
N GLY A 32 -9.41 -8.41 0.22
CA GLY A 32 -8.78 -8.11 -1.06
C GLY A 32 -9.26 -9.01 -2.20
N VAL A 33 -8.82 -8.68 -3.40
CA VAL A 33 -9.15 -9.37 -4.65
C VAL A 33 -7.90 -9.53 -5.51
N GLY A 34 -7.67 -10.75 -5.99
CA GLY A 34 -6.59 -11.06 -6.91
C GLY A 34 -7.05 -10.91 -8.37
N VAL A 35 -6.20 -10.34 -9.21
CA VAL A 35 -6.41 -10.17 -10.64
C VAL A 35 -5.12 -10.43 -11.39
N LYS A 36 -5.22 -10.77 -12.69
CA LYS A 36 -4.09 -11.00 -13.57
C LYS A 36 -4.09 -10.02 -14.75
N GLY A 37 -2.93 -9.87 -15.35
CA GLY A 37 -2.74 -9.04 -16.52
C GLY A 37 -1.32 -9.11 -17.03
N ARG A 38 -0.89 -8.05 -17.70
CA ARG A 38 0.45 -7.91 -18.24
C ARG A 38 1.00 -6.50 -18.00
N PHE A 39 2.29 -6.40 -17.83
CA PHE A 39 3.03 -5.15 -17.84
C PHE A 39 3.87 -5.07 -19.12
N VAL A 40 3.89 -3.90 -19.73
CA VAL A 40 4.75 -3.59 -20.87
C VAL A 40 5.54 -2.34 -20.51
N ALA A 41 6.86 -2.48 -20.48
CA ALA A 41 7.73 -1.34 -20.22
C ALA A 41 7.69 -0.33 -21.38
N SER A 42 7.91 0.94 -21.07
CA SER A 42 8.12 1.98 -22.08
C SER A 42 9.53 1.85 -22.69
N ASP A 43 9.73 2.39 -23.89
CA ASP A 43 11.05 2.37 -24.56
C ASP A 43 12.15 3.04 -23.74
N VAL A 44 11.78 4.03 -22.94
CA VAL A 44 12.71 4.76 -22.09
C VAL A 44 13.10 3.99 -20.82
N ALA A 45 12.32 3.04 -20.36
CA ALA A 45 12.56 2.34 -19.11
C ALA A 45 13.92 1.63 -19.07
N ARG A 46 14.30 0.96 -20.15
CA ARG A 46 15.58 0.24 -20.28
C ARG A 46 16.82 1.16 -20.21
N THR A 47 16.67 2.46 -20.40
CA THR A 47 17.76 3.43 -20.27
C THR A 47 18.02 3.82 -18.81
N TYR A 48 17.05 3.57 -17.92
CA TYR A 48 17.14 3.88 -16.50
C TYR A 48 17.40 2.65 -15.62
N CYS A 49 16.95 1.47 -16.05
CA CYS A 49 17.05 0.27 -15.22
C CYS A 49 17.25 -1.00 -16.05
N ILE A 50 18.24 -1.80 -15.66
CA ILE A 50 18.58 -3.07 -16.33
C ILE A 50 17.66 -4.23 -15.94
N ALA A 51 16.74 -4.04 -15.01
CA ALA A 51 15.85 -5.10 -14.53
C ALA A 51 15.01 -5.67 -15.68
N GLU A 52 14.83 -7.01 -15.67
CA GLU A 52 14.25 -7.77 -16.79
C GLU A 52 12.88 -7.24 -17.23
N HIS A 53 11.99 -6.90 -16.29
CA HIS A 53 10.67 -6.37 -16.60
C HIS A 53 10.65 -4.95 -17.20
N PHE A 54 11.82 -4.30 -17.33
CA PHE A 54 11.98 -3.00 -18.00
C PHE A 54 12.60 -3.11 -19.40
N LYS A 55 12.80 -4.32 -19.92
CA LYS A 55 13.39 -4.52 -21.24
C LYS A 55 12.41 -4.35 -22.43
N GLY A 56 11.11 -4.18 -22.16
CA GLY A 56 10.09 -3.91 -23.18
C GLY A 56 9.17 -5.08 -23.50
N GLU A 57 9.61 -6.32 -23.29
CA GLU A 57 8.76 -7.50 -23.50
C GLU A 57 7.58 -7.53 -22.53
N PRO A 58 6.40 -7.98 -23.00
CA PRO A 58 5.23 -8.13 -22.13
C PRO A 58 5.48 -9.14 -21.00
N ILE A 59 5.41 -8.69 -19.75
CA ILE A 59 5.60 -9.53 -18.57
C ILE A 59 4.23 -9.86 -17.94
N PRO A 60 3.91 -11.15 -17.72
CA PRO A 60 2.72 -11.53 -16.97
C PRO A 60 2.77 -10.99 -15.55
N VAL A 61 1.63 -10.52 -15.03
CA VAL A 61 1.55 -10.01 -13.67
C VAL A 61 0.38 -10.58 -12.90
N SER A 62 0.59 -10.73 -11.59
CA SER A 62 -0.46 -10.97 -10.62
C SER A 62 -0.55 -9.76 -9.71
N VAL A 63 -1.76 -9.23 -9.56
CA VAL A 63 -2.01 -8.07 -8.71
C VAL A 63 -3.05 -8.41 -7.66
N ARG A 64 -2.82 -7.94 -6.42
CA ARG A 64 -3.81 -7.99 -5.37
C ARG A 64 -4.14 -6.58 -4.91
N PHE A 65 -5.39 -6.19 -5.05
CA PHE A 65 -5.95 -5.02 -4.38
C PHE A 65 -6.50 -5.40 -3.02
N SER A 66 -6.49 -4.46 -2.08
CA SER A 66 -6.97 -4.69 -0.71
C SER A 66 -7.37 -3.41 0.00
N ASN A 67 -8.23 -3.54 1.01
CA ASN A 67 -8.43 -2.51 2.02
C ASN A 67 -7.28 -2.55 3.04
N GLY A 68 -6.99 -1.45 3.72
CA GLY A 68 -5.79 -1.32 4.58
C GLY A 68 -5.95 -1.98 5.94
N LEU A 69 -7.14 -1.90 6.53
CA LEU A 69 -7.41 -2.44 7.85
C LEU A 69 -7.40 -3.98 7.87
N GLY A 70 -7.30 -4.53 9.08
CA GLY A 70 -7.47 -5.96 9.35
C GLY A 70 -8.93 -6.30 9.66
N GLY A 71 -9.28 -7.60 9.54
CA GLY A 71 -10.64 -8.10 9.76
C GLY A 71 -11.47 -8.23 8.49
N LEU A 72 -12.58 -8.96 8.57
CA LEU A 72 -13.44 -9.28 7.42
C LEU A 72 -14.70 -8.40 7.32
N GLU A 73 -14.96 -7.57 8.32
CA GLU A 73 -16.18 -6.76 8.45
C GLU A 73 -16.01 -5.31 7.99
N GLN A 74 -14.86 -4.98 7.39
CA GLN A 74 -14.60 -3.63 6.92
C GLN A 74 -15.49 -3.27 5.72
N HIS A 75 -16.16 -2.13 5.82
CA HIS A 75 -16.94 -1.56 4.74
C HIS A 75 -16.04 -0.84 3.73
N ASP A 76 -16.19 -1.11 2.44
CA ASP A 76 -15.38 -0.51 1.36
C ASP A 76 -15.49 1.02 1.26
N GLY A 77 -16.57 1.59 1.77
CA GLY A 77 -16.79 3.03 1.79
C GLY A 77 -16.09 3.78 2.91
N TRP A 78 -15.45 3.09 3.83
CA TRP A 78 -14.69 3.76 4.89
C TRP A 78 -13.49 4.51 4.32
N SER A 79 -13.16 5.66 4.93
CA SER A 79 -11.90 6.33 4.67
C SER A 79 -10.78 5.46 5.20
N ASP A 80 -10.08 4.80 4.32
CA ASP A 80 -9.01 3.87 4.65
C ASP A 80 -8.01 3.81 3.51
N VAL A 81 -6.80 3.40 3.85
CA VAL A 81 -5.73 3.10 2.92
C VAL A 81 -6.12 1.92 2.03
N ARG A 82 -5.86 2.01 0.73
CA ARG A 82 -5.99 0.86 -0.18
C ARG A 82 -4.60 0.38 -0.56
N GLY A 83 -4.46 -0.95 -0.67
CA GLY A 83 -3.23 -1.59 -1.09
C GLY A 83 -3.30 -2.09 -2.52
N MET A 84 -2.15 -2.04 -3.21
CA MET A 84 -1.93 -2.66 -4.51
C MET A 84 -0.58 -3.37 -4.47
N ALA A 85 -0.57 -4.69 -4.42
CA ALA A 85 0.65 -5.49 -4.50
C ALA A 85 0.72 -6.14 -5.88
N THR A 86 1.79 -5.88 -6.61
CA THR A 86 2.04 -6.37 -7.98
C THR A 86 3.22 -7.33 -7.97
N ARG A 87 3.05 -8.50 -8.55
CA ARG A 87 4.11 -9.45 -8.87
C ARG A 87 4.32 -9.49 -10.35
N PHE A 88 5.55 -9.29 -10.78
CA PHE A 88 6.00 -9.51 -12.15
C PHE A 88 6.62 -10.91 -12.24
N HIS A 89 6.11 -11.74 -13.15
CA HIS A 89 6.61 -13.08 -13.39
C HIS A 89 7.67 -13.01 -14.50
N LEU A 90 8.93 -13.19 -14.12
CA LEU A 90 10.05 -13.01 -15.05
C LEU A 90 10.25 -14.25 -15.95
N PRO A 91 10.85 -14.08 -17.14
CA PRO A 91 11.03 -15.18 -18.11
C PRO A 91 11.88 -16.35 -17.60
N ASP A 92 12.78 -16.08 -16.66
CA ASP A 92 13.64 -17.07 -16.00
C ASP A 92 12.92 -17.91 -14.94
N GLY A 93 11.61 -17.70 -14.75
CA GLY A 93 10.80 -18.35 -13.72
C GLY A 93 10.90 -17.72 -12.34
N THR A 94 11.70 -16.67 -12.17
CA THR A 94 11.73 -15.87 -10.95
C THR A 94 10.62 -14.81 -10.94
N ALA A 95 10.57 -14.00 -9.88
CA ALA A 95 9.59 -12.93 -9.80
C ALA A 95 10.15 -11.74 -9.03
N THR A 96 9.61 -10.55 -9.28
CA THR A 96 9.82 -9.35 -8.49
C THR A 96 8.51 -8.74 -8.06
N ASP A 97 8.46 -8.16 -6.86
CA ASP A 97 7.24 -7.63 -6.27
C ASP A 97 7.34 -6.12 -6.04
N LEU A 98 6.28 -5.38 -6.38
CA LEU A 98 6.11 -3.98 -6.05
C LEU A 98 4.85 -3.81 -5.19
N ILE A 99 5.04 -3.35 -3.95
CA ILE A 99 3.96 -3.19 -2.99
C ILE A 99 3.71 -1.71 -2.76
N ALA A 100 2.51 -1.29 -3.04
CA ALA A 100 2.11 0.11 -3.02
C ALA A 100 0.79 0.31 -2.25
N THR A 101 0.60 1.52 -1.74
CA THR A 101 -0.59 1.94 -1.01
C THR A 101 -1.10 3.28 -1.55
N THR A 102 -2.33 3.65 -1.21
CA THR A 102 -2.86 4.96 -1.57
C THR A 102 -2.27 6.10 -0.74
N LEU A 103 -1.41 5.81 0.24
CA LEU A 103 -0.62 6.83 0.94
C LEU A 103 0.60 7.21 0.12
N GLY A 104 0.89 8.51 0.01
CA GLY A 104 2.13 9.01 -0.56
C GLY A 104 3.32 8.89 0.36
N GLU A 105 3.09 9.03 1.66
CA GLU A 105 4.08 8.94 2.74
C GLU A 105 3.64 7.93 3.80
N PHE A 106 4.63 7.32 4.44
CA PHE A 106 4.37 6.41 5.56
C PHE A 106 4.17 7.20 6.87
N PHE A 107 3.75 6.53 7.93
CA PHE A 107 3.39 7.17 9.20
C PHE A 107 4.35 6.85 10.35
N VAL A 108 5.40 6.04 10.10
CA VAL A 108 6.47 5.72 11.07
C VAL A 108 7.83 5.72 10.37
N ARG A 109 8.91 6.04 11.10
CA ARG A 109 10.27 6.20 10.57
C ARG A 109 11.15 4.96 10.80
N ASN A 110 10.87 4.24 11.89
CA ASN A 110 11.67 3.10 12.35
C ASN A 110 10.78 2.07 13.05
N VAL A 111 11.40 0.99 13.51
CA VAL A 111 10.71 -0.15 14.14
C VAL A 111 10.10 0.24 15.50
N GLU A 112 10.77 1.08 16.27
CA GLU A 112 10.32 1.56 17.58
C GLU A 112 9.05 2.42 17.43
N ASP A 113 9.05 3.36 16.49
CA ASP A 113 7.87 4.15 16.12
C ASP A 113 6.72 3.21 15.69
N PHE A 114 7.02 2.12 14.98
CA PHE A 114 6.00 1.18 14.55
C PHE A 114 5.42 0.37 15.72
N PHE A 115 6.24 -0.03 16.69
CA PHE A 115 5.74 -0.66 17.90
C PHE A 115 4.84 0.27 18.71
N GLU A 116 5.24 1.53 18.86
CA GLU A 116 4.41 2.53 19.54
C GLU A 116 3.08 2.70 18.81
N PHE A 117 3.13 2.90 17.47
CA PHE A 117 1.93 2.99 16.65
C PHE A 117 1.04 1.76 16.81
N ALA A 118 1.59 0.56 16.69
CA ALA A 118 0.85 -0.68 16.81
C ALA A 118 0.15 -0.83 18.17
N ARG A 119 0.74 -0.31 19.25
CA ARG A 119 0.13 -0.35 20.60
C ARG A 119 -1.02 0.63 20.76
N VAL A 120 -1.01 1.76 20.06
CA VAL A 120 -2.02 2.82 20.22
C VAL A 120 -3.05 2.87 19.10
N ALA A 121 -2.82 2.19 18.00
CA ALA A 121 -3.68 2.20 16.80
C ALA A 121 -5.00 1.41 16.97
N LYS A 122 -5.45 1.21 18.21
CA LYS A 122 -6.73 0.56 18.50
C LYS A 122 -7.87 1.48 18.10
N LEU A 123 -8.82 0.95 17.33
CA LEU A 123 -10.08 1.66 17.05
C LEU A 123 -10.87 1.81 18.36
N GLU A 124 -11.18 3.05 18.72
CA GLU A 124 -12.04 3.35 19.86
C GLU A 124 -13.35 3.98 19.38
N PRO A 125 -14.48 3.64 20.02
CA PRO A 125 -15.76 4.24 19.72
C PRO A 125 -15.71 5.77 19.83
N TYR A 126 -16.35 6.44 18.91
CA TYR A 126 -16.47 7.91 18.94
C TYR A 126 -17.24 8.37 20.19
N ARG A 127 -16.64 9.31 20.88
CA ARG A 127 -17.34 10.11 21.89
C ARG A 127 -17.61 11.49 21.31
N ARG A 128 -18.87 11.87 21.22
CA ARG A 128 -19.28 13.20 20.75
C ARG A 128 -18.54 14.27 21.55
N GLN A 129 -17.72 15.07 20.85
CA GLN A 129 -16.96 16.14 21.47
C GLN A 129 -17.79 17.42 21.54
N SER A 130 -17.63 18.19 22.60
CA SER A 130 -18.21 19.53 22.70
C SER A 130 -17.60 20.45 21.64
N PRO A 131 -18.33 21.49 21.16
CA PRO A 131 -17.79 22.48 20.21
C PRO A 131 -16.48 23.12 20.68
N TRP A 132 -16.38 23.43 21.97
CA TRP A 132 -15.19 24.02 22.60
C TRP A 132 -13.98 23.09 22.53
N ARG A 133 -14.18 21.81 22.70
CA ARG A 133 -13.10 20.82 22.56
C ARG A 133 -12.59 20.75 21.12
N LYS A 134 -13.49 20.84 20.13
CA LYS A 134 -13.10 20.88 18.72
C LYS A 134 -12.26 22.13 18.39
N ILE A 135 -12.68 23.30 18.88
CA ILE A 135 -11.91 24.54 18.73
C ILE A 135 -10.52 24.40 19.36
N TRP A 136 -10.46 23.83 20.56
CA TRP A 136 -9.18 23.61 21.25
C TRP A 136 -8.27 22.64 20.49
N ASP A 137 -8.82 21.56 19.94
CA ASP A 137 -8.07 20.60 19.13
C ASP A 137 -7.53 21.24 17.83
N ILE A 138 -8.29 22.14 17.21
CA ILE A 138 -7.85 22.94 16.04
C ILE A 138 -6.70 23.88 16.44
N LEU A 139 -6.83 24.60 17.54
CA LEU A 139 -5.76 25.49 18.04
C LEU A 139 -4.47 24.74 18.37
N GLN A 140 -4.57 23.49 18.77
CA GLN A 140 -3.44 22.60 19.01
C GLN A 140 -2.90 21.93 17.74
N LEU A 141 -3.41 22.28 16.56
CA LEU A 141 -3.04 21.68 15.27
C LEU A 141 -3.18 20.15 15.24
N LYS A 142 -4.19 19.60 15.90
CA LYS A 142 -4.48 18.18 15.87
C LYS A 142 -5.05 17.77 14.51
N VAL A 143 -4.69 16.56 14.06
CA VAL A 143 -5.25 15.97 12.84
C VAL A 143 -6.75 15.79 13.02
N PRO A 144 -7.59 16.36 12.14
CA PRO A 144 -9.04 16.20 12.22
C PRO A 144 -9.45 14.79 11.81
N ALA A 145 -10.37 14.20 12.55
CA ALA A 145 -11.07 13.01 12.12
C ALA A 145 -12.11 13.38 11.06
N ARG A 146 -12.05 12.74 9.90
CA ARG A 146 -13.08 12.84 8.88
C ARG A 146 -13.54 11.45 8.52
N ASN A 147 -14.77 11.14 8.88
CA ASN A 147 -15.43 9.95 8.39
C ASN A 147 -16.43 10.34 7.30
N PRO A 148 -16.31 9.79 6.08
CA PRO A 148 -17.30 9.99 5.01
C PRO A 148 -18.63 9.30 5.33
N TYR A 149 -18.67 8.36 6.27
CA TYR A 149 -19.89 7.68 6.70
C TYR A 149 -20.49 8.34 7.93
N PRO A 150 -21.75 8.79 7.88
CA PRO A 150 -22.39 9.52 8.97
C PRO A 150 -22.51 8.78 10.29
N LYS A 151 -22.42 7.44 10.26
CA LYS A 151 -22.59 6.59 11.45
C LYS A 151 -21.29 6.26 12.16
N GLU A 152 -20.12 6.52 11.54
CA GLU A 152 -18.82 6.15 12.07
C GLU A 152 -17.93 7.37 12.20
N THR A 153 -17.62 7.72 13.41
CA THR A 153 -16.81 8.88 13.74
C THR A 153 -15.60 8.41 14.52
N GLU A 154 -14.42 8.84 14.10
CA GLU A 154 -13.17 8.54 14.79
C GLU A 154 -12.91 9.55 15.90
N ASN A 155 -12.39 9.06 17.02
CA ASN A 155 -11.97 9.91 18.11
C ASN A 155 -10.55 10.45 17.84
N VAL A 156 -10.42 11.75 17.62
CA VAL A 156 -9.13 12.43 17.38
C VAL A 156 -8.10 12.27 18.50
N ASN A 157 -8.53 11.83 19.67
CA ASN A 157 -7.68 11.59 20.82
C ASN A 157 -7.39 10.10 21.06
N ALA A 158 -7.74 9.23 20.12
CA ALA A 158 -7.54 7.80 20.19
C ALA A 158 -6.87 7.25 18.91
N GLY A 159 -6.37 6.04 18.99
CA GLY A 159 -5.84 5.29 17.86
C GLY A 159 -4.73 6.01 17.10
N ALA A 160 -4.72 5.85 15.78
CA ALA A 160 -3.73 6.44 14.89
C ALA A 160 -3.71 7.98 14.97
N LEU A 161 -4.87 8.62 15.18
CA LEU A 161 -4.96 10.08 15.30
C LEU A 161 -4.26 10.58 16.57
N ARG A 162 -4.41 9.87 17.69
CA ARG A 162 -3.67 10.18 18.92
C ARG A 162 -2.16 10.07 18.72
N TYR A 163 -1.70 9.04 18.01
CA TYR A 163 -0.30 8.87 17.68
C TYR A 163 0.21 10.06 16.85
N ALA A 164 -0.48 10.39 15.76
CA ALA A 164 -0.10 11.49 14.88
C ALA A 164 -0.10 12.86 15.60
N ASN A 165 -1.03 13.08 16.55
CA ASN A 165 -1.08 14.30 17.33
C ASN A 165 0.08 14.43 18.36
N ARG A 166 0.76 13.31 18.66
CA ARG A 166 1.99 13.30 19.49
C ARG A 166 3.27 13.37 18.66
N HIS A 167 3.21 12.88 17.41
CA HIS A 167 4.38 12.74 16.53
C HIS A 167 4.16 13.50 15.22
N ARG A 168 4.76 14.68 15.08
CA ARG A 168 4.57 15.55 13.89
C ARG A 168 4.94 14.88 12.58
N PHE A 169 5.95 14.00 12.57
CA PHE A 169 6.35 13.27 11.36
C PHE A 169 5.26 12.31 10.85
N ALA A 170 4.38 11.82 11.73
CA ALA A 170 3.29 10.92 11.37
C ALA A 170 2.05 11.65 10.84
N GLN A 171 1.96 12.97 11.06
CA GLN A 171 0.73 13.73 10.77
C GLN A 171 0.35 13.67 9.30
N LEU A 172 1.31 13.80 8.38
CA LEU A 172 1.01 13.79 6.95
C LEU A 172 0.41 12.45 6.51
N GLY A 173 1.04 11.33 6.82
CA GLY A 173 0.54 10.02 6.45
C GLY A 173 -0.80 9.67 7.11
N VAL A 174 -0.96 9.96 8.41
CA VAL A 174 -2.23 9.72 9.12
C VAL A 174 -3.33 10.67 8.66
N PHE A 175 -3.01 11.96 8.39
CA PHE A 175 -3.97 12.89 7.82
C PHE A 175 -4.45 12.43 6.45
N GLN A 176 -3.54 12.02 5.57
CA GLN A 176 -3.91 11.46 4.27
C GLN A 176 -4.84 10.24 4.44
N ALA A 177 -4.51 9.30 5.32
CA ALA A 177 -5.36 8.15 5.59
C ALA A 177 -6.77 8.52 6.08
N ALA A 178 -6.86 9.54 6.96
CA ALA A 178 -8.13 10.01 7.52
C ALA A 178 -9.03 10.75 6.51
N VAL A 179 -8.44 11.38 5.48
CA VAL A 179 -9.18 12.24 4.53
C VAL A 179 -9.20 11.72 3.09
N ILE A 180 -8.51 10.64 2.80
CA ILE A 180 -8.34 10.14 1.43
C ILE A 180 -9.69 9.78 0.78
N GLY A 181 -10.69 9.47 1.59
CA GLY A 181 -12.00 9.02 1.13
C GLY A 181 -11.96 7.59 0.58
N ALA A 182 -13.08 7.14 0.08
CA ALA A 182 -13.19 5.84 -0.56
C ALA A 182 -13.21 6.00 -2.09
N PRO A 183 -12.38 5.29 -2.86
CA PRO A 183 -12.41 5.38 -4.31
C PRO A 183 -13.69 4.74 -4.87
N VAL A 184 -14.16 5.21 -6.01
CA VAL A 184 -15.30 4.56 -6.71
C VAL A 184 -14.95 3.16 -7.24
N SER A 185 -13.67 2.85 -7.32
CA SER A 185 -13.11 1.55 -7.76
C SER A 185 -11.64 1.49 -7.34
N TYR A 186 -11.09 0.31 -7.08
CA TYR A 186 -9.65 0.11 -6.93
C TYR A 186 -8.84 0.67 -8.10
N VAL A 187 -9.40 0.66 -9.33
CA VAL A 187 -8.73 1.16 -10.54
C VAL A 187 -8.88 2.67 -10.76
N ARG A 188 -9.38 3.38 -9.76
CA ARG A 188 -9.56 4.84 -9.75
C ARG A 188 -8.82 5.51 -8.58
N ALA A 189 -7.79 4.84 -8.05
CA ALA A 189 -6.90 5.37 -7.03
C ALA A 189 -5.44 5.30 -7.51
N SER A 190 -4.61 6.25 -7.07
CA SER A 190 -3.16 6.18 -7.21
C SER A 190 -2.56 5.38 -6.07
N TYR A 191 -1.48 4.62 -6.36
CA TYR A 191 -0.79 3.81 -5.36
C TYR A 191 0.69 4.13 -5.36
N HIS A 192 1.28 4.31 -4.20
CA HIS A 192 2.67 4.72 -4.00
C HIS A 192 3.44 3.62 -3.26
N ALA A 193 4.58 3.21 -3.81
CA ALA A 193 5.57 2.47 -3.06
C ALA A 193 6.35 3.51 -2.25
N VAL A 194 5.99 3.64 -0.99
CA VAL A 194 6.46 4.74 -0.12
C VAL A 194 7.95 4.68 0.18
N HIS A 195 8.56 3.51 -0.02
CA HIS A 195 9.99 3.30 0.21
C HIS A 195 10.83 3.74 -0.98
N THR A 196 12.08 4.08 -0.71
CA THR A 196 13.08 4.34 -1.74
C THR A 196 13.74 3.03 -2.16
N PHE A 197 13.95 2.88 -3.46
CA PHE A 197 14.76 1.83 -4.08
C PHE A 197 15.94 2.47 -4.80
N VAL A 198 16.97 1.68 -5.11
CA VAL A 198 18.07 2.11 -5.96
C VAL A 198 18.02 1.30 -7.25
N VAL A 199 17.87 1.98 -8.38
CA VAL A 199 17.92 1.33 -9.69
C VAL A 199 19.27 1.53 -10.33
N THR A 200 19.74 0.50 -11.06
CA THR A 200 21.00 0.53 -11.81
C THR A 200 20.69 0.58 -13.29
N GLY A 201 21.19 1.61 -13.96
CA GLY A 201 21.10 1.76 -15.41
C GLY A 201 22.10 0.89 -16.17
N PRO A 202 21.98 0.78 -17.52
CA PRO A 202 22.90 0.00 -18.34
C PRO A 202 24.32 0.57 -18.36
N ASP A 203 24.47 1.84 -18.03
CA ASP A 203 25.74 2.55 -17.86
C ASP A 203 26.37 2.37 -16.46
N GLY A 204 25.74 1.55 -15.60
CA GLY A 204 26.16 1.37 -14.21
C GLY A 204 25.72 2.48 -13.26
N THR A 205 25.07 3.55 -13.77
CA THR A 205 24.60 4.65 -12.93
C THR A 205 23.53 4.17 -11.96
N ARG A 206 23.72 4.45 -10.67
CA ARG A 206 22.80 4.13 -9.59
C ARG A 206 21.95 5.36 -9.25
N ARG A 207 20.64 5.20 -9.21
CA ARG A 207 19.69 6.28 -8.93
C ARG A 207 18.72 5.89 -7.82
N PRO A 208 18.59 6.69 -6.75
CA PRO A 208 17.51 6.51 -5.78
C PRO A 208 16.17 6.89 -6.44
N VAL A 209 15.17 6.03 -6.26
CA VAL A 209 13.87 6.20 -6.91
C VAL A 209 12.71 5.82 -5.97
N ARG A 210 11.54 6.41 -6.21
CA ARG A 210 10.25 5.95 -5.70
C ARG A 210 9.32 5.60 -6.85
N PHE A 211 8.58 4.51 -6.70
CA PHE A 211 7.61 4.05 -7.69
C PHE A 211 6.18 4.40 -7.30
N SER A 212 5.34 4.69 -8.30
CA SER A 212 3.90 4.84 -8.09
C SER A 212 3.10 4.35 -9.29
N TRP A 213 1.93 3.78 -9.03
CA TRP A 213 0.94 3.43 -10.02
C TRP A 213 -0.07 4.56 -10.17
N GLN A 214 -0.22 5.10 -11.38
CA GLN A 214 -1.19 6.13 -11.70
C GLN A 214 -2.29 5.53 -12.58
N PRO A 215 -3.57 5.61 -12.18
CA PRO A 215 -4.66 5.06 -12.97
C PRO A 215 -4.85 5.87 -14.26
N VAL A 216 -4.83 5.19 -15.41
CA VAL A 216 -5.06 5.86 -16.71
C VAL A 216 -6.44 6.52 -16.78
N ALA A 217 -7.43 5.94 -16.09
CA ALA A 217 -8.77 6.52 -16.00
C ALA A 217 -8.90 7.69 -15.01
N GLY A 218 -7.79 8.09 -14.38
CA GLY A 218 -7.73 9.15 -13.36
C GLY A 218 -8.31 8.74 -12.01
N VAL A 219 -7.98 9.51 -10.98
CA VAL A 219 -8.46 9.30 -9.60
C VAL A 219 -9.89 9.78 -9.45
N ARG A 220 -10.73 9.00 -8.73
CA ARG A 220 -12.10 9.40 -8.42
C ARG A 220 -12.59 8.72 -7.14
N ASN A 221 -13.06 9.49 -6.19
CA ASN A 221 -13.71 9.02 -4.97
C ASN A 221 -15.23 9.03 -5.11
N ILE A 222 -15.91 8.23 -4.27
CA ILE A 222 -17.37 8.36 -4.08
C ILE A 222 -17.66 9.72 -3.44
N ALA A 223 -18.84 10.25 -3.69
CA ALA A 223 -19.26 11.47 -3.00
C ALA A 223 -19.34 11.21 -1.48
N PRO A 224 -18.97 12.18 -0.63
CA PRO A 224 -19.02 12.01 0.83
C PRO A 224 -20.39 11.63 1.39
N THR A 225 -21.46 11.96 0.65
CA THR A 225 -22.86 11.67 1.00
C THR A 225 -23.40 10.41 0.31
N ALA A 226 -22.60 9.76 -0.56
CA ALA A 226 -23.06 8.59 -1.27
C ALA A 226 -23.13 7.39 -0.33
N VAL A 227 -24.22 6.64 -0.41
CA VAL A 227 -24.38 5.36 0.24
C VAL A 227 -23.93 4.28 -0.73
N SER A 228 -22.95 3.47 -0.36
CA SER A 228 -22.52 2.30 -1.11
C SER A 228 -22.72 1.05 -0.25
N HIS A 229 -22.84 -0.11 -0.90
CA HIS A 229 -22.84 -1.36 -0.15
C HIS A 229 -21.41 -1.75 0.25
N ASP A 230 -21.27 -2.63 1.22
CA ASP A 230 -20.04 -2.87 1.95
C ASP A 230 -18.90 -3.57 1.16
N LYS A 231 -19.18 -4.11 -0.03
CA LYS A 231 -18.19 -4.86 -0.86
C LYS A 231 -18.07 -4.35 -2.28
N TYR A 232 -18.48 -3.12 -2.55
CA TYR A 232 -18.60 -2.61 -3.92
C TYR A 232 -17.28 -2.52 -4.68
N LEU A 233 -16.15 -2.33 -4.01
CA LEU A 233 -14.84 -2.23 -4.68
C LEU A 233 -14.44 -3.54 -5.36
N ARG A 234 -14.65 -4.67 -4.66
CA ARG A 234 -14.37 -5.99 -5.21
C ARG A 234 -15.33 -6.30 -6.35
N GLU A 235 -16.61 -6.11 -6.13
CA GLU A 235 -17.65 -6.39 -7.11
C GLU A 235 -17.50 -5.52 -8.37
N GLU A 236 -17.17 -4.24 -8.23
CA GLU A 236 -16.91 -3.36 -9.37
C GLU A 236 -15.75 -3.88 -10.20
N LEU A 237 -14.63 -4.23 -9.57
CA LEU A 237 -13.44 -4.72 -10.27
C LEU A 237 -13.71 -6.05 -10.99
N GLU A 238 -14.34 -7.00 -10.31
CA GLU A 238 -14.70 -8.29 -10.91
C GLU A 238 -15.67 -8.12 -12.09
N ASN A 239 -16.73 -7.34 -11.92
CA ASN A 239 -17.70 -7.06 -12.97
C ASN A 239 -17.07 -6.33 -14.16
N ARG A 240 -16.19 -5.38 -13.91
CA ARG A 240 -15.42 -4.66 -14.94
C ARG A 240 -14.66 -5.64 -15.83
N LEU A 241 -13.83 -6.50 -15.22
CA LEU A 241 -12.97 -7.42 -15.96
C LEU A 241 -13.76 -8.55 -16.65
N ARG A 242 -14.80 -9.09 -16.01
CA ARG A 242 -15.72 -10.06 -16.65
C ARG A 242 -16.41 -9.48 -17.88
N ARG A 243 -16.70 -8.17 -17.89
CA ARG A 243 -17.24 -7.44 -19.07
C ARG A 243 -16.16 -7.02 -20.06
N ARG A 244 -14.94 -7.59 -19.95
CA ARG A 244 -13.79 -7.28 -20.82
C ARG A 244 -13.43 -5.79 -20.88
N ARG A 245 -13.62 -5.07 -19.77
CA ARG A 245 -13.19 -3.67 -19.61
C ARG A 245 -11.90 -3.64 -18.81
N PRO A 246 -10.72 -3.61 -19.47
CA PRO A 246 -9.44 -3.70 -18.78
C PRO A 246 -9.22 -2.49 -17.85
N ALA A 247 -8.48 -2.72 -16.76
CA ALA A 247 -7.97 -1.67 -15.91
C ALA A 247 -6.53 -1.38 -16.29
N ARG A 248 -6.16 -0.08 -16.41
CA ARG A 248 -4.82 0.32 -16.83
C ARG A 248 -4.20 1.28 -15.83
N PHE A 249 -2.90 1.08 -15.58
CA PHE A 249 -2.08 1.97 -14.77
C PHE A 249 -0.78 2.27 -15.48
N MET A 250 -0.28 3.48 -15.32
CA MET A 250 1.10 3.84 -15.67
C MET A 250 1.97 3.63 -14.43
N LEU A 251 3.11 2.95 -14.60
CA LEU A 251 4.16 2.92 -13.59
C LEU A 251 5.02 4.17 -13.73
N MET A 252 5.00 5.01 -12.72
CA MET A 252 5.83 6.20 -12.63
C MET A 252 7.03 5.91 -11.73
N MET A 253 8.21 6.32 -12.16
CA MET A 253 9.42 6.36 -11.37
C MET A 253 9.80 7.81 -11.11
N THR A 254 9.87 8.21 -9.85
CA THR A 254 10.39 9.52 -9.44
C THR A 254 11.85 9.35 -9.04
N ILE A 255 12.73 10.15 -9.62
CA ILE A 255 14.17 10.12 -9.35
C ILE A 255 14.46 11.06 -8.18
N GLY A 256 15.11 10.53 -7.16
CA GLY A 256 15.56 11.30 -6.00
C GLY A 256 16.90 11.97 -6.23
N GLU A 257 17.16 13.00 -5.48
CA GLU A 257 18.41 13.74 -5.43
C GLU A 257 19.09 13.61 -4.07
N ALA A 258 20.33 14.08 -3.95
CA ALA A 258 21.16 13.86 -2.75
C ALA A 258 20.61 14.52 -1.48
N ASP A 259 19.80 15.57 -1.63
CA ASP A 259 19.14 16.29 -0.51
C ASP A 259 17.79 15.70 -0.11
N ASP A 260 17.30 14.68 -0.83
CA ASP A 260 16.06 13.99 -0.48
C ASP A 260 16.22 13.04 0.70
N ALA A 261 15.14 12.86 1.45
CA ALA A 261 15.08 11.88 2.53
C ALA A 261 14.96 10.46 1.96
N LEU A 262 16.08 9.82 1.67
CA LEU A 262 16.13 8.52 1.00
C LEU A 262 15.73 7.36 1.93
N GLU A 263 15.95 7.51 3.23
CA GLU A 263 15.72 6.47 4.24
C GLU A 263 14.57 6.77 5.21
N ASP A 264 13.93 7.95 5.05
CA ASP A 264 12.77 8.35 5.85
C ASP A 264 11.49 8.32 5.00
N PRO A 265 10.66 7.26 5.12
CA PRO A 265 9.45 7.13 4.31
C PRO A 265 8.32 8.07 4.73
N THR A 266 8.47 8.82 5.83
CA THR A 266 7.49 9.80 6.29
C THR A 266 7.62 11.16 5.60
N LYS A 267 8.72 11.38 4.87
CA LYS A 267 9.00 12.63 4.19
C LYS A 267 8.69 12.56 2.69
N PRO A 268 7.86 13.47 2.18
CA PRO A 268 7.66 13.59 0.74
C PRO A 268 8.93 14.11 0.05
N TRP A 269 9.12 13.69 -1.19
CA TRP A 269 10.10 14.33 -2.06
C TRP A 269 9.46 15.54 -2.76
N PRO A 270 10.25 16.57 -3.15
CA PRO A 270 9.73 17.71 -3.88
C PRO A 270 8.97 17.31 -5.14
N ALA A 271 7.84 17.97 -5.38
CA ALA A 271 7.01 17.70 -6.57
C ALA A 271 7.72 18.02 -7.90
N THR A 272 8.81 18.75 -7.83
CA THR A 272 9.67 19.13 -8.98
C THR A 272 10.62 18.02 -9.41
N ARG A 273 10.75 16.93 -8.67
CA ARG A 273 11.63 15.79 -9.02
C ARG A 273 11.22 15.19 -10.36
N VAL A 274 12.21 14.79 -11.14
CA VAL A 274 11.99 14.15 -12.45
C VAL A 274 11.17 12.88 -12.31
N ARG A 275 10.15 12.75 -13.15
CA ARG A 275 9.25 11.59 -13.18
C ARG A 275 9.26 10.96 -14.57
N ILE A 276 9.50 9.67 -14.61
CA ILE A 276 9.60 8.87 -15.83
C ILE A 276 8.46 7.87 -15.87
N VAL A 277 7.81 7.73 -17.01
CA VAL A 277 6.84 6.64 -17.27
C VAL A 277 7.62 5.37 -17.59
N MET A 278 7.66 4.42 -16.69
CA MET A 278 8.39 3.16 -16.83
C MET A 278 7.62 2.10 -17.62
N GLY A 279 6.32 2.25 -17.77
CA GLY A 279 5.50 1.31 -18.53
C GLY A 279 4.03 1.34 -18.16
N THR A 280 3.28 0.45 -18.80
CA THR A 280 1.83 0.32 -18.63
C THR A 280 1.46 -1.08 -18.14
N LEU A 281 0.73 -1.13 -17.05
CA LEU A 281 0.06 -2.31 -16.53
C LEU A 281 -1.35 -2.37 -17.10
N THR A 282 -1.73 -3.52 -17.67
CA THR A 282 -3.09 -3.80 -18.15
C THR A 282 -3.62 -5.06 -17.46
N LEU A 283 -4.65 -4.90 -16.63
CA LEU A 283 -5.33 -5.97 -15.92
C LEU A 283 -6.57 -6.41 -16.72
N THR A 284 -6.70 -7.70 -16.97
CA THR A 284 -7.70 -8.24 -17.89
C THR A 284 -8.50 -9.40 -17.33
N GLU A 285 -8.03 -10.04 -16.26
CA GLU A 285 -8.59 -11.29 -15.80
C GLU A 285 -8.83 -11.31 -14.29
N VAL A 286 -9.96 -11.87 -13.90
CA VAL A 286 -10.26 -12.29 -12.52
C VAL A 286 -10.05 -13.80 -12.45
N PRO A 287 -9.04 -14.30 -11.74
CA PRO A 287 -8.83 -15.74 -11.55
C PRO A 287 -10.06 -16.40 -10.94
N LYS A 288 -10.39 -17.60 -11.38
CA LYS A 288 -11.51 -18.38 -10.82
C LYS A 288 -11.26 -18.73 -9.35
N ASP A 289 -10.04 -19.12 -9.03
CA ASP A 289 -9.61 -19.40 -7.66
C ASP A 289 -9.14 -18.12 -6.97
N GLN A 290 -10.07 -17.41 -6.32
CA GLN A 290 -9.77 -16.23 -5.51
C GLN A 290 -9.13 -16.59 -4.16
N GLU A 291 -9.30 -17.81 -3.68
CA GLU A 291 -8.58 -18.29 -2.50
C GLU A 291 -7.07 -18.29 -2.76
N ALA A 292 -6.65 -18.83 -3.89
CA ALA A 292 -5.25 -18.81 -4.28
C ALA A 292 -4.76 -17.39 -4.63
N ALA A 293 -5.48 -16.70 -5.53
CA ALA A 293 -5.04 -15.42 -6.08
C ALA A 293 -5.18 -14.23 -5.10
N GLY A 294 -6.20 -14.26 -4.27
CA GLY A 294 -6.50 -13.17 -3.34
C GLY A 294 -5.99 -13.42 -1.92
N ARG A 295 -6.15 -14.64 -1.41
CA ARG A 295 -5.86 -14.96 -0.01
C ARG A 295 -4.48 -15.58 0.19
N ARG A 296 -4.13 -16.65 -0.54
CA ARG A 296 -2.88 -17.40 -0.30
C ARG A 296 -1.64 -16.76 -0.89
N ILE A 297 -1.73 -15.99 -1.98
CA ILE A 297 -0.57 -15.33 -2.58
C ILE A 297 0.19 -14.51 -1.54
N SER A 298 1.51 -14.70 -1.48
CA SER A 298 2.39 -13.97 -0.58
C SER A 298 3.33 -13.09 -1.36
N PHE A 299 3.16 -11.78 -1.21
CA PHE A 299 4.09 -10.80 -1.74
C PHE A 299 5.21 -10.53 -0.74
N ASN A 300 6.35 -10.04 -1.24
CA ASN A 300 7.48 -9.64 -0.38
C ASN A 300 8.17 -8.40 -1.00
N PRO A 301 8.25 -7.27 -0.29
CA PRO A 301 8.88 -6.05 -0.81
C PRO A 301 10.39 -6.19 -1.07
N TRP A 302 11.00 -7.26 -0.56
CA TRP A 302 12.40 -7.61 -0.79
C TRP A 302 12.61 -8.60 -1.94
N ARG A 303 11.56 -9.03 -2.61
CA ARG A 303 11.68 -9.80 -3.86
C ARG A 303 11.96 -8.84 -4.99
N LEU A 304 13.21 -8.48 -5.16
CA LEU A 304 13.70 -7.50 -6.13
C LEU A 304 14.43 -8.20 -7.27
N ALA A 305 14.21 -7.73 -8.50
CA ALA A 305 14.96 -8.20 -9.66
C ALA A 305 16.38 -7.61 -9.66
N PRO A 306 17.37 -8.27 -10.30
CA PRO A 306 18.67 -7.69 -10.54
C PRO A 306 18.54 -6.29 -11.19
N GLY A 307 19.31 -5.34 -10.69
CA GLY A 307 19.23 -3.94 -11.10
C GLY A 307 18.26 -3.09 -10.28
N ILE A 308 17.60 -3.67 -9.26
CA ILE A 308 16.82 -2.94 -8.26
C ILE A 308 17.28 -3.41 -6.87
N GLU A 309 17.61 -2.46 -6.01
CA GLU A 309 18.02 -2.70 -4.64
C GLU A 309 17.14 -1.91 -3.66
N ALA A 310 17.01 -2.43 -2.44
CA ALA A 310 16.36 -1.70 -1.36
C ALA A 310 17.28 -0.58 -0.85
N SER A 311 16.70 0.53 -0.42
CA SER A 311 17.43 1.55 0.34
C SER A 311 17.70 1.11 1.78
N GLY A 312 18.44 1.92 2.55
CA GLY A 312 18.65 1.75 4.00
C GLY A 312 17.43 2.11 4.86
N ASP A 313 16.22 2.22 4.29
CA ASP A 313 14.98 2.50 5.02
C ASP A 313 14.68 1.41 6.06
N PRO A 314 14.72 1.72 7.38
CA PRO A 314 14.54 0.71 8.42
C PRO A 314 13.14 0.09 8.43
N ILE A 315 12.13 0.79 7.90
CA ILE A 315 10.79 0.23 7.77
C ILE A 315 10.72 -0.78 6.62
N LEU A 316 11.37 -0.50 5.49
CA LEU A 316 11.48 -1.47 4.40
C LEU A 316 12.18 -2.75 4.89
N GLU A 317 13.26 -2.60 5.68
CA GLU A 317 13.96 -3.72 6.27
C GLU A 317 13.08 -4.54 7.23
N ALA A 318 12.34 -3.88 8.12
CA ALA A 318 11.42 -4.54 9.05
C ALA A 318 10.29 -5.31 8.33
N ARG A 319 9.85 -4.83 7.18
CA ARG A 319 8.82 -5.48 6.38
C ARG A 319 9.23 -6.85 5.86
N LEU A 320 10.52 -7.11 5.62
CA LEU A 320 11.00 -8.43 5.22
C LEU A 320 10.51 -9.50 6.20
N GLY A 321 10.88 -9.38 7.47
CA GLY A 321 10.50 -10.35 8.49
C GLY A 321 8.99 -10.38 8.76
N ALA A 322 8.32 -9.22 8.78
CA ALA A 322 6.88 -9.15 9.02
C ALA A 322 6.06 -9.89 7.94
N TYR A 323 6.47 -9.81 6.67
CA TYR A 323 5.82 -10.54 5.58
C TYR A 323 6.05 -12.05 5.66
N GLU A 324 7.23 -12.49 6.13
CA GLU A 324 7.52 -13.91 6.36
C GLU A 324 6.69 -14.46 7.52
N VAL A 325 6.65 -13.79 8.65
CA VAL A 325 5.79 -14.16 9.79
C VAL A 325 4.32 -14.24 9.37
N SER A 326 3.82 -13.23 8.65
CA SER A 326 2.44 -13.24 8.15
C SER A 326 2.19 -14.40 7.17
N ARG A 327 3.17 -14.82 6.39
CA ARG A 327 3.06 -16.00 5.51
C ARG A 327 2.98 -17.29 6.31
N GLU A 328 3.84 -17.46 7.30
CA GLU A 328 3.88 -18.64 8.17
C GLU A 328 2.58 -18.81 8.94
N MET A 329 2.03 -17.73 9.50
CA MET A 329 0.74 -17.73 10.21
C MET A 329 -0.44 -18.18 9.33
N ARG A 330 -0.31 -18.09 8.00
CA ARG A 330 -1.31 -18.53 7.02
C ARG A 330 -1.06 -19.93 6.45
N GLY A 331 -0.22 -20.73 7.10
CA GLY A 331 0.07 -22.11 6.71
C GLY A 331 1.23 -22.27 5.72
N GLY A 332 2.06 -21.24 5.56
CA GLY A 332 3.42 -21.35 4.95
C GLY A 332 3.54 -21.83 3.51
N CYS A 333 2.44 -22.08 2.81
CA CYS A 333 2.53 -22.70 1.49
C CYS A 333 3.07 -21.70 0.43
N PRO A 334 4.22 -22.01 -0.23
CA PRO A 334 4.65 -21.25 -1.38
C PRO A 334 3.70 -21.56 -2.54
N PHE A 335 2.87 -20.58 -2.90
CA PHE A 335 2.00 -20.71 -4.05
C PHE A 335 2.83 -20.68 -5.33
N ARG A 336 2.82 -21.77 -6.09
CA ARG A 336 3.30 -21.83 -7.47
C ARG A 336 2.12 -21.54 -8.39
N TRP A 337 2.21 -20.50 -9.19
CA TRP A 337 1.27 -20.27 -10.27
C TRP A 337 1.59 -21.27 -11.38
N SER A 338 0.71 -22.22 -11.60
CA SER A 338 0.68 -23.04 -12.82
C SER A 338 -0.13 -22.31 -13.91
#